data_4e5bc5def4fffc71606983eb45eb5ef7
#
_entry.id   4e5bc5def4fffc71606983eb45eb5ef7
#
_cell.length_a   1.000
_cell.length_b   1.000
_cell.length_c   1.000
_cell.angle_alpha   90.00
_cell.angle_beta   90.00
_cell.angle_gamma   90.00
#
_symmetry.space_group_name_H-M   'P 1'
#
loop_
_entity.id
_entity.type
_entity.pdbx_description
1 polymer ?
#
loop_
_entity_poly.entity_id
_entity_poly.type
_entity_poly.pdbx_seq_one_letter_code
_entity_poly.pdbx_strand_id
1 'polypeptide(L)'
;MATLKHIASKNSDYTAIEAYLVYQHDAFTGKQLLDEHGKPKLRDSYLLDTLECGDFSFATACLLANRKYGKNTQRDDIKSHQYIISFDPRDAADNGLTMEKAQALGLKFCEENFPGHPAIVCTHPDGHNHSGNIHVHIVIGSIRTREVERKPYMQKPRDWREGMKHSSTAQTMRHLRVEVMELCEGAGLYQIDLLNGSKERVSEAEYWARRRGQLKLDRENAALTAAGQPPQQKKFETVKDTLRKQISSVLYRTTSFEDFSDKLMQQYGIAVKESRGQLSYLSTGRTKFIRAKHLGDKFDKAAVLATLQANAERKPKVQSKPTNLAKLIDIQAKLTEGKGIGYECWAKKFNLKAMSQTLILLQEKDLLNEDDLNQRIAELETKYHDSLAVVKDLEGRMKANKELRYHVTAYANAKSVAQQLKTAKRPAVFEEQHRAELTAYRAAAAY
;
A
#
# COMPACT_ATOMS: atom_id res chain seq x y z
N MET A 1 -11.54 2.56 -8.55
CA MET A 1 -10.91 1.91 -9.72
C MET A 1 -11.16 0.43 -9.63
N ALA A 2 -11.84 -0.14 -10.61
CA ALA A 2 -12.20 -1.56 -10.59
C ALA A 2 -10.96 -2.47 -10.60
N THR A 3 -10.95 -3.50 -9.74
CA THR A 3 -9.88 -4.48 -9.65
C THR A 3 -10.44 -5.89 -9.65
N LEU A 4 -9.66 -6.85 -10.15
CA LEU A 4 -10.01 -8.27 -10.12
C LEU A 4 -8.97 -9.05 -9.29
N LYS A 5 -9.42 -9.69 -8.21
CA LYS A 5 -8.62 -10.59 -7.38
C LYS A 5 -9.09 -12.03 -7.58
N HIS A 6 -8.17 -12.99 -7.62
CA HIS A 6 -8.46 -14.43 -7.69
C HIS A 6 -7.81 -15.18 -6.53
N ILE A 7 -8.57 -16.07 -5.91
CA ILE A 7 -8.13 -16.96 -4.83
C ILE A 7 -8.58 -18.39 -5.16
N ALA A 8 -7.64 -19.32 -5.19
CA ALA A 8 -7.93 -20.75 -5.30
C ALA A 8 -7.98 -21.36 -3.91
N SER A 9 -9.06 -22.06 -3.57
CA SER A 9 -9.28 -22.66 -2.26
C SER A 9 -9.18 -24.19 -2.31
N LYS A 10 -8.47 -24.74 -1.33
CA LYS A 10 -8.39 -26.19 -1.07
C LYS A 10 -9.34 -26.62 0.05
N ASN A 11 -10.08 -25.69 0.65
CA ASN A 11 -11.02 -25.99 1.72
C ASN A 11 -12.14 -26.89 1.20
N SER A 12 -12.39 -28.00 1.87
CA SER A 12 -13.48 -28.94 1.56
C SER A 12 -14.82 -28.55 2.18
N ASP A 13 -14.79 -27.63 3.13
CA ASP A 13 -15.99 -27.08 3.75
C ASP A 13 -16.51 -25.91 2.93
N TYR A 14 -17.47 -26.17 2.06
CA TYR A 14 -18.11 -25.14 1.25
C TYR A 14 -19.07 -24.27 2.07
N THR A 15 -19.58 -24.76 3.22
CA THR A 15 -20.44 -23.96 4.10
C THR A 15 -19.65 -22.84 4.78
N ALA A 16 -18.36 -23.03 5.01
CA ALA A 16 -17.48 -21.98 5.51
C ALA A 16 -17.35 -20.81 4.51
N ILE A 17 -17.50 -21.08 3.19
CA ILE A 17 -17.52 -20.03 2.17
C ILE A 17 -18.81 -19.22 2.27
N GLU A 18 -19.95 -19.90 2.35
CA GLU A 18 -21.26 -19.23 2.54
C GLU A 18 -21.25 -18.39 3.83
N ALA A 19 -20.74 -18.97 4.92
CA ALA A 19 -20.60 -18.27 6.19
C ALA A 19 -19.70 -17.02 6.08
N TYR A 20 -18.58 -17.12 5.36
CA TYR A 20 -17.70 -15.97 5.13
C TYR A 20 -18.39 -14.81 4.38
N LEU A 21 -19.28 -15.13 3.46
CA LEU A 21 -20.02 -14.12 2.69
C LEU A 21 -21.10 -13.43 3.51
N VAL A 22 -21.74 -14.14 4.43
CA VAL A 22 -22.93 -13.69 5.17
C VAL A 22 -22.58 -13.06 6.52
N TYR A 23 -21.56 -13.58 7.22
CA TYR A 23 -21.19 -13.10 8.56
C TYR A 23 -20.01 -12.12 8.51
N GLN A 24 -19.92 -11.27 9.53
CA GLN A 24 -18.81 -10.34 9.72
C GLN A 24 -17.56 -11.07 10.20
N HIS A 25 -16.40 -10.66 9.66
CA HIS A 25 -15.09 -11.21 10.02
C HIS A 25 -14.12 -10.07 10.33
N ASP A 26 -13.28 -10.29 11.32
CA ASP A 26 -12.20 -9.37 11.62
C ASP A 26 -11.20 -9.32 10.46
N ALA A 27 -10.92 -8.12 9.96
CA ALA A 27 -10.11 -7.90 8.76
C ALA A 27 -8.65 -8.37 8.91
N PHE A 28 -8.13 -8.50 10.13
CA PHE A 28 -6.73 -8.83 10.40
C PHE A 28 -6.53 -10.30 10.76
N THR A 29 -7.41 -10.85 11.57
CA THR A 29 -7.32 -12.22 12.04
C THR A 29 -8.08 -13.20 11.15
N GLY A 30 -9.02 -12.69 10.33
CA GLY A 30 -9.95 -13.52 9.54
C GLY A 30 -10.95 -14.29 10.40
N LYS A 31 -10.98 -14.05 11.71
CA LYS A 31 -11.90 -14.74 12.62
C LYS A 31 -13.29 -14.12 12.50
N GLN A 32 -14.31 -14.97 12.58
CA GLN A 32 -15.71 -14.56 12.62
C GLN A 32 -16.00 -13.73 13.87
N LEU A 33 -16.69 -12.62 13.69
CA LEU A 33 -17.14 -11.80 14.80
C LEU A 33 -18.39 -12.40 15.43
N LEU A 34 -18.48 -12.32 16.74
CA LEU A 34 -19.64 -12.80 17.50
C LEU A 34 -20.46 -11.60 18.01
N ASP A 35 -21.77 -11.80 18.11
CA ASP A 35 -22.69 -10.88 18.76
C ASP A 35 -22.61 -10.97 20.30
N GLU A 36 -23.44 -10.20 20.99
CA GLU A 36 -23.54 -10.18 22.46
C GLU A 36 -23.95 -11.53 23.07
N HIS A 37 -24.55 -12.42 22.25
CA HIS A 37 -25.00 -13.76 22.66
C HIS A 37 -24.01 -14.86 22.26
N GLY A 38 -22.82 -14.50 21.74
CA GLY A 38 -21.80 -15.43 21.28
C GLY A 38 -22.13 -16.13 19.96
N LYS A 39 -23.12 -15.65 19.21
CA LYS A 39 -23.46 -16.16 17.87
C LYS A 39 -22.74 -15.38 16.78
N PRO A 40 -22.51 -15.99 15.60
CA PRO A 40 -21.95 -15.31 14.45
C PRO A 40 -22.75 -14.05 14.10
N LYS A 41 -22.05 -12.90 14.03
CA LYS A 41 -22.67 -11.62 13.71
C LYS A 41 -22.92 -11.52 12.22
N LEU A 42 -24.19 -11.36 11.82
CA LEU A 42 -24.57 -11.13 10.43
C LEU A 42 -24.00 -9.80 9.92
N ARG A 43 -23.75 -9.71 8.60
CA ARG A 43 -23.46 -8.44 7.95
C ARG A 43 -24.71 -7.56 7.93
N ASP A 44 -24.51 -6.27 8.08
CA ASP A 44 -25.60 -5.30 8.12
C ASP A 44 -26.30 -5.17 6.75
N SER A 45 -25.56 -5.40 5.66
CA SER A 45 -26.09 -5.38 4.30
C SER A 45 -25.26 -6.26 3.36
N TYR A 46 -25.93 -7.08 2.57
CA TYR A 46 -25.36 -7.87 1.48
C TYR A 46 -26.47 -8.29 0.51
N LEU A 47 -26.10 -8.56 -0.74
CA LEU A 47 -26.95 -9.23 -1.74
C LEU A 47 -26.30 -10.56 -2.08
N LEU A 48 -27.10 -11.63 -2.21
CA LEU A 48 -26.59 -12.97 -2.45
C LEU A 48 -27.51 -13.73 -3.40
N ASP A 49 -26.94 -14.27 -4.48
CA ASP A 49 -27.61 -15.12 -5.44
C ASP A 49 -26.74 -16.34 -5.77
N THR A 50 -27.38 -17.42 -6.23
CA THR A 50 -26.70 -18.64 -6.67
C THR A 50 -27.00 -18.90 -8.13
N LEU A 51 -26.00 -19.45 -8.85
CA LEU A 51 -26.11 -19.85 -10.26
C LEU A 51 -25.67 -21.29 -10.44
N GLU A 52 -26.32 -22.02 -11.34
CA GLU A 52 -26.01 -23.43 -11.68
C GLU A 52 -26.04 -24.38 -10.48
N CYS A 53 -26.82 -24.05 -9.43
CA CYS A 53 -26.98 -24.86 -8.22
C CYS A 53 -28.27 -25.70 -8.22
N GLY A 54 -29.19 -25.45 -9.17
CA GLY A 54 -30.54 -26.01 -9.11
C GLY A 54 -31.28 -25.60 -7.85
N ASP A 55 -32.00 -26.53 -7.23
CA ASP A 55 -32.74 -26.30 -5.97
C ASP A 55 -31.86 -26.48 -4.70
N PHE A 56 -30.55 -26.59 -4.87
CA PHE A 56 -29.62 -26.84 -3.79
C PHE A 56 -28.86 -25.58 -3.38
N SER A 57 -28.39 -25.54 -2.12
CA SER A 57 -27.37 -24.54 -1.74
C SER A 57 -26.08 -24.73 -2.55
N PHE A 58 -25.27 -23.68 -2.65
CA PHE A 58 -23.97 -23.76 -3.31
C PHE A 58 -23.09 -24.89 -2.75
N ALA A 59 -23.04 -25.03 -1.43
CA ALA A 59 -22.28 -26.08 -0.77
C ALA A 59 -22.76 -27.48 -1.18
N THR A 60 -24.07 -27.71 -1.17
CA THR A 60 -24.66 -28.99 -1.57
C THR A 60 -24.42 -29.28 -3.05
N ALA A 61 -24.59 -28.32 -3.93
CA ALA A 61 -24.34 -28.47 -5.37
C ALA A 61 -22.87 -28.86 -5.63
N CYS A 62 -21.91 -28.21 -4.95
CA CYS A 62 -20.48 -28.54 -5.06
C CYS A 62 -20.19 -29.98 -4.54
N LEU A 63 -20.77 -30.39 -3.42
CA LEU A 63 -20.57 -31.74 -2.87
C LEU A 63 -21.16 -32.81 -3.80
N LEU A 64 -22.34 -32.56 -4.36
CA LEU A 64 -22.97 -33.46 -5.33
C LEU A 64 -22.11 -33.59 -6.60
N ALA A 65 -21.57 -32.49 -7.12
CA ALA A 65 -20.66 -32.50 -8.25
C ALA A 65 -19.38 -33.28 -7.93
N ASN A 66 -18.78 -33.09 -6.75
CA ASN A 66 -17.60 -33.82 -6.33
C ASN A 66 -17.86 -35.34 -6.31
N ARG A 67 -19.00 -35.73 -5.75
CA ARG A 67 -19.40 -37.15 -5.64
C ARG A 67 -19.72 -37.75 -7.01
N LYS A 68 -20.52 -37.04 -7.84
CA LYS A 68 -20.91 -37.50 -9.18
C LYS A 68 -19.70 -37.81 -10.07
N TYR A 69 -18.66 -36.96 -10.02
CA TYR A 69 -17.49 -37.08 -10.89
C TYR A 69 -16.26 -37.68 -10.22
N GLY A 70 -16.36 -38.11 -8.96
CA GLY A 70 -15.25 -38.73 -8.21
C GLY A 70 -14.03 -37.82 -8.08
N LYS A 71 -14.24 -36.50 -7.94
CA LYS A 71 -13.15 -35.50 -7.89
C LYS A 71 -13.11 -34.74 -6.56
N ASN A 72 -12.06 -33.97 -6.37
CA ASN A 72 -11.80 -33.20 -5.14
C ASN A 72 -11.63 -34.07 -3.88
N THR A 73 -11.18 -35.30 -4.05
CA THR A 73 -10.99 -36.27 -2.99
C THR A 73 -9.71 -36.03 -2.19
N GLN A 74 -8.70 -35.44 -2.82
CA GLN A 74 -7.40 -35.20 -2.19
C GLN A 74 -7.39 -33.86 -1.44
N ARG A 75 -6.63 -33.80 -0.33
CA ARG A 75 -6.47 -32.61 0.48
C ARG A 75 -5.97 -31.39 -0.34
N ASP A 76 -5.05 -31.66 -1.26
CA ASP A 76 -4.40 -30.61 -2.07
C ASP A 76 -5.18 -30.22 -3.33
N ASP A 77 -6.30 -30.85 -3.60
CA ASP A 77 -7.17 -30.46 -4.70
C ASP A 77 -7.73 -29.03 -4.51
N ILE A 78 -7.70 -28.23 -5.57
CA ILE A 78 -8.44 -26.98 -5.60
C ILE A 78 -9.93 -27.31 -5.74
N LYS A 79 -10.72 -26.91 -4.77
CA LYS A 79 -12.13 -27.26 -4.63
C LYS A 79 -13.06 -26.13 -5.08
N SER A 80 -12.62 -24.90 -4.91
CA SER A 80 -13.34 -23.72 -5.37
C SER A 80 -12.38 -22.61 -5.81
N HIS A 81 -12.91 -21.68 -6.59
CA HIS A 81 -12.22 -20.46 -6.99
C HIS A 81 -13.07 -19.27 -6.61
N GLN A 82 -12.47 -18.28 -5.96
CA GLN A 82 -13.11 -17.02 -5.63
C GLN A 82 -12.51 -15.91 -6.48
N TYR A 83 -13.37 -15.18 -7.15
CA TYR A 83 -13.07 -13.96 -7.87
C TYR A 83 -13.71 -12.79 -7.14
N ILE A 84 -12.99 -11.70 -6.96
CA ILE A 84 -13.52 -10.52 -6.29
C ILE A 84 -13.33 -9.34 -7.24
N ILE A 85 -14.45 -8.74 -7.64
CA ILE A 85 -14.47 -7.49 -8.39
C ILE A 85 -14.72 -6.37 -7.37
N SER A 86 -13.76 -5.48 -7.20
CA SER A 86 -13.90 -4.32 -6.30
C SER A 86 -13.96 -3.06 -7.14
N PHE A 87 -15.03 -2.28 -7.01
CA PHE A 87 -15.26 -1.04 -7.76
C PHE A 87 -14.57 0.16 -7.08
N ASP A 88 -14.48 1.27 -7.79
CA ASP A 88 -13.96 2.51 -7.20
C ASP A 88 -14.97 3.08 -6.18
N PRO A 89 -14.53 3.51 -4.99
CA PRO A 89 -15.44 4.13 -4.02
C PRO A 89 -16.20 5.33 -4.58
N ARG A 90 -15.63 6.04 -5.56
CA ARG A 90 -16.26 7.18 -6.23
C ARG A 90 -17.41 6.80 -7.14
N ASP A 91 -17.45 5.55 -7.62
CA ASP A 91 -18.50 5.10 -8.55
C ASP A 91 -19.91 5.21 -7.94
N ALA A 92 -20.02 5.11 -6.62
CA ALA A 92 -21.31 5.28 -5.94
C ALA A 92 -21.82 6.73 -6.05
N ALA A 93 -20.94 7.71 -5.89
CA ALA A 93 -21.31 9.13 -5.95
C ALA A 93 -21.35 9.66 -7.38
N ASP A 94 -20.35 9.31 -8.20
CA ASP A 94 -20.14 9.94 -9.51
C ASP A 94 -20.92 9.22 -10.64
N ASN A 95 -21.06 7.89 -10.53
CA ASN A 95 -21.58 7.03 -11.60
C ASN A 95 -22.85 6.24 -11.20
N GLY A 96 -23.42 6.55 -10.02
CA GLY A 96 -24.64 5.93 -9.53
C GLY A 96 -24.55 4.41 -9.37
N LEU A 97 -23.40 3.89 -8.92
CA LEU A 97 -23.23 2.48 -8.61
C LEU A 97 -23.93 2.17 -7.29
N THR A 98 -24.94 1.31 -7.34
CA THR A 98 -25.63 0.75 -6.15
C THR A 98 -25.22 -0.70 -5.93
N MET A 99 -25.61 -1.29 -4.81
CA MET A 99 -25.39 -2.71 -4.53
C MET A 99 -26.10 -3.59 -5.56
N GLU A 100 -27.31 -3.24 -5.94
CA GLU A 100 -28.14 -3.98 -6.91
C GLU A 100 -27.48 -3.95 -8.29
N LYS A 101 -26.98 -2.78 -8.72
CA LYS A 101 -26.25 -2.64 -9.99
C LYS A 101 -24.97 -3.46 -9.96
N ALA A 102 -24.21 -3.42 -8.87
CA ALA A 102 -23.00 -4.22 -8.71
C ALA A 102 -23.30 -5.73 -8.69
N GLN A 103 -24.38 -6.16 -8.01
CA GLN A 103 -24.82 -7.56 -8.01
C GLN A 103 -25.19 -8.02 -9.43
N ALA A 104 -25.97 -7.23 -10.15
CA ALA A 104 -26.33 -7.54 -11.54
C ALA A 104 -25.10 -7.67 -12.46
N LEU A 105 -24.10 -6.78 -12.31
CA LEU A 105 -22.83 -6.86 -13.01
C LEU A 105 -22.04 -8.12 -12.65
N GLY A 106 -22.04 -8.49 -11.38
CA GLY A 106 -21.39 -9.72 -10.88
C GLY A 106 -22.05 -11.00 -11.40
N LEU A 107 -23.38 -11.04 -11.42
CA LEU A 107 -24.15 -12.15 -11.99
C LEU A 107 -23.87 -12.31 -13.47
N LYS A 108 -23.97 -11.22 -14.25
CA LYS A 108 -23.64 -11.23 -15.68
C LYS A 108 -22.23 -11.73 -15.92
N PHE A 109 -21.25 -11.21 -15.19
CA PHE A 109 -19.86 -11.66 -15.31
C PHE A 109 -19.71 -13.17 -15.00
N CYS A 110 -20.42 -13.66 -13.97
CA CYS A 110 -20.39 -15.08 -13.61
C CYS A 110 -20.98 -15.97 -14.70
N GLU A 111 -22.15 -15.62 -15.23
CA GLU A 111 -22.84 -16.36 -16.29
C GLU A 111 -22.01 -16.45 -17.57
N GLU A 112 -21.38 -15.34 -17.97
CA GLU A 112 -20.61 -15.26 -19.21
C GLU A 112 -19.27 -16.00 -19.11
N ASN A 113 -18.63 -16.01 -17.92
CA ASN A 113 -17.27 -16.50 -17.76
C ASN A 113 -17.15 -17.85 -17.06
N PHE A 114 -18.17 -18.26 -16.29
CA PHE A 114 -18.15 -19.53 -15.54
C PHE A 114 -19.39 -20.42 -15.79
N PRO A 115 -19.91 -20.49 -17.02
CA PRO A 115 -21.09 -21.28 -17.29
C PRO A 115 -20.89 -22.76 -16.91
N GLY A 116 -21.91 -23.39 -16.32
CA GLY A 116 -21.89 -24.79 -15.90
C GLY A 116 -21.11 -25.06 -14.60
N HIS A 117 -20.63 -24.05 -13.92
CA HIS A 117 -20.07 -24.20 -12.56
C HIS A 117 -21.10 -23.77 -11.52
N PRO A 118 -21.40 -24.60 -10.49
CA PRO A 118 -22.14 -24.09 -9.34
C PRO A 118 -21.45 -22.83 -8.80
N ALA A 119 -22.20 -21.77 -8.62
CA ALA A 119 -21.64 -20.49 -8.20
C ALA A 119 -22.52 -19.82 -7.15
N ILE A 120 -21.89 -18.99 -6.32
CA ILE A 120 -22.53 -18.06 -5.39
C ILE A 120 -21.92 -16.68 -5.64
N VAL A 121 -22.78 -15.68 -5.83
CA VAL A 121 -22.41 -14.30 -6.09
C VAL A 121 -22.93 -13.45 -4.94
N CYS A 122 -22.04 -12.73 -4.27
CA CYS A 122 -22.40 -11.94 -3.11
C CYS A 122 -21.78 -10.55 -3.18
N THR A 123 -22.61 -9.51 -3.08
CA THR A 123 -22.16 -8.11 -3.06
C THR A 123 -22.15 -7.55 -1.66
N HIS A 124 -21.06 -6.87 -1.31
CA HIS A 124 -20.92 -6.14 -0.06
C HIS A 124 -20.69 -4.65 -0.33
N PRO A 125 -21.27 -3.74 0.47
CA PRO A 125 -21.06 -2.29 0.35
C PRO A 125 -19.80 -1.82 1.05
N ASP A 126 -19.27 -2.62 1.97
CA ASP A 126 -18.16 -2.30 2.86
C ASP A 126 -16.86 -2.92 2.34
N GLY A 127 -16.00 -2.14 1.72
CA GLY A 127 -14.63 -2.58 1.47
C GLY A 127 -13.91 -2.87 2.80
N HIS A 128 -13.00 -3.86 2.79
CA HIS A 128 -12.09 -4.04 3.92
C HIS A 128 -11.51 -2.68 4.33
N ASN A 129 -11.64 -2.30 5.59
CA ASN A 129 -11.16 -1.06 6.20
C ASN A 129 -12.05 0.17 6.06
N HIS A 130 -13.34 0.00 5.96
CA HIS A 130 -14.28 1.12 5.80
C HIS A 130 -13.94 2.02 4.59
N SER A 131 -13.36 1.40 3.53
CA SER A 131 -13.00 2.14 2.31
C SER A 131 -14.23 2.55 1.49
N GLY A 132 -15.41 2.04 1.85
CA GLY A 132 -16.67 2.39 1.19
C GLY A 132 -16.79 1.89 -0.25
N ASN A 133 -15.91 0.98 -0.69
CA ASN A 133 -15.97 0.44 -2.03
C ASN A 133 -16.89 -0.79 -2.08
N ILE A 134 -17.89 -0.71 -2.94
CA ILE A 134 -18.74 -1.85 -3.27
C ILE A 134 -17.88 -2.91 -3.95
N HIS A 135 -18.03 -4.17 -3.54
CA HIS A 135 -17.31 -5.28 -4.13
C HIS A 135 -18.17 -6.54 -4.22
N VAL A 136 -17.94 -7.31 -5.27
CA VAL A 136 -18.68 -8.52 -5.58
C VAL A 136 -17.77 -9.72 -5.43
N HIS A 137 -18.14 -10.65 -4.59
CA HIS A 137 -17.55 -11.98 -4.46
C HIS A 137 -18.25 -12.95 -5.40
N ILE A 138 -17.54 -13.57 -6.29
CA ILE A 138 -18.00 -14.62 -7.20
C ILE A 138 -17.25 -15.88 -6.83
N VAL A 139 -17.89 -16.83 -6.20
CA VAL A 139 -17.26 -18.11 -5.83
C VAL A 139 -17.86 -19.22 -6.67
N ILE A 140 -17.00 -19.95 -7.37
CA ILE A 140 -17.40 -21.08 -8.20
C ILE A 140 -16.87 -22.39 -7.64
N GLY A 141 -17.67 -23.44 -7.69
CA GLY A 141 -17.20 -24.81 -7.53
C GLY A 141 -16.23 -25.17 -8.66
N SER A 142 -15.15 -25.88 -8.33
CA SER A 142 -14.11 -26.16 -9.33
C SER A 142 -14.58 -27.10 -10.44
N ILE A 143 -15.66 -27.86 -10.25
CA ILE A 143 -16.13 -28.87 -11.21
C ILE A 143 -17.29 -28.32 -12.02
N ARG A 144 -17.22 -28.48 -13.34
CA ARG A 144 -18.28 -28.13 -14.28
C ARG A 144 -19.34 -29.24 -14.26
N THR A 145 -20.62 -28.89 -14.14
CA THR A 145 -21.74 -29.82 -14.01
C THR A 145 -22.47 -30.13 -15.30
N ARG A 146 -22.21 -29.35 -16.36
CA ARG A 146 -22.72 -29.60 -17.72
C ARG A 146 -21.69 -29.21 -18.78
N GLU A 147 -21.76 -29.72 -19.97
CA GLU A 147 -20.96 -29.31 -21.10
C GLU A 147 -21.37 -27.90 -21.58
N VAL A 148 -20.41 -27.10 -21.99
CA VAL A 148 -20.62 -25.74 -22.50
C VAL A 148 -19.87 -25.52 -23.80
N GLU A 149 -20.20 -24.47 -24.52
CA GLU A 149 -19.48 -24.08 -25.72
C GLU A 149 -18.04 -23.67 -25.39
N ARG A 150 -17.09 -24.16 -26.18
CA ARG A 150 -15.69 -23.81 -26.03
C ARG A 150 -15.45 -22.35 -26.40
N LYS A 151 -14.93 -21.55 -25.47
CA LYS A 151 -14.52 -20.18 -25.72
C LYS A 151 -13.00 -20.08 -26.01
N PRO A 152 -12.51 -19.04 -26.70
CA PRO A 152 -11.11 -18.91 -27.13
C PRO A 152 -10.09 -18.97 -25.99
N TYR A 153 -10.44 -18.51 -24.77
CA TYR A 153 -9.58 -18.56 -23.60
C TYR A 153 -9.49 -19.94 -22.94
N MET A 154 -10.35 -20.88 -23.31
CA MET A 154 -10.35 -22.26 -22.83
C MET A 154 -9.28 -23.06 -23.58
N GLN A 155 -8.07 -23.09 -23.00
CA GLN A 155 -6.90 -23.68 -23.66
C GLN A 155 -6.92 -25.19 -23.70
N LYS A 156 -7.42 -25.82 -22.63
CA LYS A 156 -7.37 -27.28 -22.48
C LYS A 156 -8.65 -27.90 -22.98
N PRO A 157 -8.60 -29.07 -23.67
CA PRO A 157 -9.80 -29.76 -24.16
C PRO A 157 -10.85 -30.05 -23.10
N ARG A 158 -10.46 -30.09 -21.83
CA ARG A 158 -11.33 -30.34 -20.69
C ARG A 158 -11.97 -29.08 -20.09
N ASP A 159 -11.58 -27.90 -20.53
CA ASP A 159 -12.07 -26.65 -19.89
C ASP A 159 -13.55 -26.37 -20.16
N TRP A 160 -14.17 -26.98 -21.16
CA TRP A 160 -15.60 -26.85 -21.51
C TRP A 160 -16.44 -28.09 -21.27
N ARG A 161 -15.81 -29.25 -20.95
CA ARG A 161 -16.52 -30.51 -20.77
C ARG A 161 -17.11 -30.67 -19.40
N GLU A 162 -18.25 -31.35 -19.32
CA GLU A 162 -18.86 -31.78 -18.07
C GLU A 162 -17.89 -32.60 -17.22
N GLY A 163 -17.96 -32.45 -15.91
CA GLY A 163 -17.12 -33.15 -14.94
C GLY A 163 -15.68 -32.67 -14.88
N MET A 164 -15.27 -31.68 -15.68
CA MET A 164 -13.90 -31.17 -15.65
C MET A 164 -13.72 -29.99 -14.72
N LYS A 165 -12.48 -29.88 -14.20
CA LYS A 165 -12.13 -28.81 -13.25
C LYS A 165 -11.83 -27.52 -14.00
N HIS A 166 -12.26 -26.40 -13.43
CA HIS A 166 -11.90 -25.06 -13.88
C HIS A 166 -10.38 -24.86 -13.93
N SER A 167 -9.89 -24.18 -14.97
CA SER A 167 -8.48 -23.87 -15.18
C SER A 167 -8.25 -22.35 -15.11
N SER A 168 -7.59 -21.88 -14.06
CA SER A 168 -7.17 -20.48 -13.93
C SER A 168 -5.78 -20.26 -14.54
N THR A 169 -5.65 -20.46 -15.85
CA THR A 169 -4.40 -20.22 -16.57
C THR A 169 -4.10 -18.73 -16.72
N ALA A 170 -2.87 -18.38 -17.12
CA ALA A 170 -2.50 -16.99 -17.39
C ALA A 170 -3.40 -16.37 -18.49
N GLN A 171 -3.76 -17.16 -19.51
CA GLN A 171 -4.66 -16.71 -20.58
C GLN A 171 -6.10 -16.50 -20.06
N THR A 172 -6.62 -17.42 -19.25
CA THR A 172 -7.92 -17.26 -18.60
C THR A 172 -7.93 -15.99 -17.72
N MET A 173 -6.90 -15.79 -16.91
CA MET A 173 -6.81 -14.61 -16.06
C MET A 173 -6.66 -13.30 -16.86
N ARG A 174 -5.99 -13.35 -18.02
CA ARG A 174 -5.93 -12.18 -18.93
C ARG A 174 -7.30 -11.88 -19.51
N HIS A 175 -8.02 -12.89 -19.98
CA HIS A 175 -9.40 -12.74 -20.48
C HIS A 175 -10.31 -12.14 -19.42
N LEU A 176 -10.35 -12.70 -18.20
CA LEU A 176 -11.20 -12.20 -17.12
C LEU A 176 -10.91 -10.73 -16.74
N ARG A 177 -9.65 -10.29 -16.89
CA ARG A 177 -9.30 -8.88 -16.67
C ARG A 177 -9.85 -7.98 -17.80
N VAL A 178 -9.80 -8.43 -19.05
CA VAL A 178 -10.43 -7.72 -20.18
C VAL A 178 -11.93 -7.60 -19.94
N GLU A 179 -12.59 -8.70 -19.61
CA GLU A 179 -14.04 -8.72 -19.31
C GLU A 179 -14.44 -7.75 -18.18
N VAL A 180 -13.66 -7.66 -17.10
CA VAL A 180 -13.92 -6.66 -16.04
C VAL A 180 -13.76 -5.23 -16.56
N MET A 181 -12.76 -4.98 -17.41
CA MET A 181 -12.59 -3.65 -18.01
C MET A 181 -13.75 -3.28 -18.91
N GLU A 182 -14.18 -4.20 -19.79
CA GLU A 182 -15.33 -4.02 -20.69
C GLU A 182 -16.64 -3.88 -19.92
N LEU A 183 -16.83 -4.66 -18.85
CA LEU A 183 -17.97 -4.57 -17.95
C LEU A 183 -18.10 -3.18 -17.32
N CYS A 184 -16.98 -2.65 -16.83
CA CYS A 184 -16.93 -1.32 -16.20
C CYS A 184 -17.14 -0.21 -17.22
N GLU A 185 -16.54 -0.32 -18.43
CA GLU A 185 -16.74 0.64 -19.50
C GLU A 185 -18.20 0.69 -19.95
N GLY A 186 -18.79 -0.48 -20.20
CA GLY A 186 -20.20 -0.59 -20.58
C GLY A 186 -21.17 -0.08 -19.52
N ALA A 187 -20.80 -0.09 -18.25
CA ALA A 187 -21.58 0.43 -17.14
C ALA A 187 -21.25 1.91 -16.78
N GLY A 188 -20.31 2.54 -17.50
CA GLY A 188 -19.86 3.92 -17.22
C GLY A 188 -19.10 4.07 -15.90
N LEU A 189 -18.40 3.02 -15.43
CA LEU A 189 -17.68 3.00 -14.17
C LEU A 189 -16.18 3.28 -14.36
N TYR A 190 -15.55 3.79 -13.32
CA TYR A 190 -14.10 4.01 -13.31
C TYR A 190 -13.32 2.70 -13.41
N GLN A 191 -12.39 2.66 -14.35
CA GLN A 191 -11.53 1.49 -14.56
C GLN A 191 -10.05 1.86 -14.60
N ILE A 192 -9.21 0.83 -14.45
CA ILE A 192 -7.75 0.92 -14.64
C ILE A 192 -7.31 -0.15 -15.64
N ASP A 193 -6.13 0.04 -16.19
CA ASP A 193 -5.50 -1.00 -17.02
C ASP A 193 -5.08 -2.19 -16.13
N LEU A 194 -5.88 -3.25 -16.17
CA LEU A 194 -5.62 -4.50 -15.45
C LEU A 194 -4.60 -5.40 -16.16
N LEU A 195 -4.23 -5.08 -17.42
CA LEU A 195 -3.37 -5.91 -18.24
C LEU A 195 -1.89 -5.60 -18.05
N ASN A 196 -1.55 -4.31 -17.94
CA ASN A 196 -0.16 -3.87 -17.86
C ASN A 196 0.37 -3.75 -16.41
N GLY A 197 -0.52 -3.74 -15.44
CA GLY A 197 -0.15 -3.68 -14.02
C GLY A 197 0.46 -2.34 -13.59
N SER A 198 0.83 -2.22 -12.33
CA SER A 198 1.47 -1.03 -11.78
C SER A 198 2.99 -1.08 -12.00
N LYS A 199 3.61 0.08 -12.28
CA LYS A 199 5.07 0.25 -12.33
C LYS A 199 5.75 -0.05 -11.00
N GLU A 200 5.04 0.15 -9.89
CA GLU A 200 5.48 -0.22 -8.54
C GLU A 200 4.65 -1.41 -8.06
N ARG A 201 5.33 -2.53 -7.79
CA ARG A 201 4.65 -3.76 -7.37
C ARG A 201 4.67 -3.92 -5.87
N VAL A 202 3.52 -3.69 -5.23
CA VAL A 202 3.28 -4.05 -3.84
C VAL A 202 2.50 -5.35 -3.82
N SER A 203 3.10 -6.42 -3.28
CA SER A 203 2.39 -7.70 -3.13
C SER A 203 1.35 -7.62 -2.01
N GLU A 204 0.31 -8.44 -2.07
CA GLU A 204 -0.70 -8.53 -1.01
C GLU A 204 -0.06 -8.82 0.36
N ALA A 205 0.90 -9.74 0.41
CA ALA A 205 1.63 -10.04 1.63
C ALA A 205 2.37 -8.82 2.20
N GLU A 206 2.93 -7.96 1.33
CA GLU A 206 3.59 -6.72 1.72
C GLU A 206 2.59 -5.67 2.22
N TYR A 207 1.45 -5.54 1.55
CA TYR A 207 0.35 -4.68 1.98
C TYR A 207 -0.13 -5.04 3.39
N TRP A 208 -0.40 -6.32 3.65
CA TRP A 208 -0.83 -6.78 4.97
C TRP A 208 0.27 -6.67 6.03
N ALA A 209 1.54 -6.90 5.65
CA ALA A 209 2.67 -6.67 6.55
C ALA A 209 2.77 -5.19 6.97
N ARG A 210 2.59 -4.26 6.01
CA ARG A 210 2.56 -2.82 6.30
C ARG A 210 1.42 -2.46 7.25
N ARG A 211 0.22 -2.98 7.01
CA ARG A 211 -0.93 -2.70 7.87
C ARG A 211 -0.77 -3.24 9.28
N ARG A 212 -0.34 -4.50 9.42
CA ARG A 212 -0.07 -5.08 10.76
C ARG A 212 1.04 -4.34 11.48
N GLY A 213 2.09 -3.96 10.76
CA GLY A 213 3.17 -3.16 11.31
C GLY A 213 2.72 -1.78 11.75
N GLN A 214 1.85 -1.10 10.96
CA GLN A 214 1.30 0.20 11.34
C GLN A 214 0.44 0.10 12.60
N LEU A 215 -0.45 -0.87 12.68
CA LEU A 215 -1.27 -1.07 13.88
C LEU A 215 -0.44 -1.33 15.15
N LYS A 216 0.63 -2.12 15.00
CA LYS A 216 1.54 -2.36 16.12
C LYS A 216 2.21 -1.05 16.55
N LEU A 217 2.72 -0.28 15.59
CA LEU A 217 3.35 1.01 15.80
C LEU A 217 2.38 2.02 16.45
N ASP A 218 1.13 2.06 15.98
CA ASP A 218 0.11 2.96 16.53
C ASP A 218 -0.22 2.61 17.99
N ARG A 219 -0.28 1.32 18.34
CA ARG A 219 -0.45 0.86 19.73
C ARG A 219 0.75 1.21 20.60
N GLU A 220 1.97 1.01 20.10
CA GLU A 220 3.21 1.39 20.79
C GLU A 220 3.27 2.91 20.99
N ASN A 221 2.94 3.70 19.98
CA ASN A 221 2.89 5.16 20.07
C ASN A 221 1.80 5.63 21.05
N ALA A 222 0.64 4.98 21.09
CA ALA A 222 -0.42 5.29 22.05
C ALA A 222 0.03 5.00 23.48
N ALA A 223 0.72 3.88 23.71
CA ALA A 223 1.29 3.54 25.01
C ALA A 223 2.38 4.54 25.45
N LEU A 224 3.27 4.93 24.52
CA LEU A 224 4.29 5.96 24.78
C LEU A 224 3.65 7.31 25.12
N THR A 225 2.61 7.71 24.38
CA THR A 225 1.87 8.96 24.62
C THR A 225 1.18 8.93 25.98
N ALA A 226 0.57 7.80 26.37
CA ALA A 226 -0.03 7.62 27.68
C ALA A 226 1.00 7.68 28.81
N ALA A 227 2.25 7.26 28.56
CA ALA A 227 3.37 7.36 29.48
C ALA A 227 4.09 8.73 29.45
N GLY A 228 3.55 9.74 28.73
CA GLY A 228 4.14 11.07 28.59
C GLY A 228 5.38 11.14 27.70
N GLN A 229 5.65 10.07 26.93
CA GLN A 229 6.79 10.02 26.00
C GLN A 229 6.35 10.34 24.56
N PRO A 230 7.19 11.01 23.75
CA PRO A 230 6.85 11.30 22.36
C PRO A 230 6.85 10.04 21.52
N PRO A 231 5.95 9.94 20.51
CA PRO A 231 5.94 8.83 19.59
C PRO A 231 7.24 8.77 18.78
N GLN A 232 7.79 7.57 18.60
CA GLN A 232 9.09 7.37 17.94
C GLN A 232 9.02 7.57 16.43
N GLN A 233 7.96 7.08 15.78
CA GLN A 233 7.77 7.10 14.35
C GLN A 233 6.28 7.15 14.01
N LYS A 234 5.90 7.94 12.98
CA LYS A 234 4.49 8.05 12.57
C LYS A 234 4.05 6.99 11.55
N LYS A 235 4.99 6.47 10.75
CA LYS A 235 4.67 5.58 9.63
C LYS A 235 5.55 4.35 9.66
N PHE A 236 4.92 3.18 9.63
CA PHE A 236 5.62 1.90 9.50
C PHE A 236 6.08 1.69 8.06
N GLU A 237 7.34 1.31 7.88
CA GLU A 237 7.92 0.96 6.60
C GLU A 237 8.28 -0.53 6.57
N THR A 238 7.89 -1.21 5.50
CA THR A 238 8.31 -2.60 5.29
C THR A 238 9.77 -2.64 4.83
N VAL A 239 10.43 -3.77 5.04
CA VAL A 239 11.81 -3.98 4.55
C VAL A 239 11.93 -3.68 3.05
N LYS A 240 10.90 -4.00 2.25
CA LYS A 240 10.90 -3.70 0.82
C LYS A 240 10.75 -2.21 0.54
N ASP A 241 9.96 -1.47 1.33
CA ASP A 241 9.84 -0.01 1.20
C ASP A 241 11.19 0.66 1.47
N THR A 242 11.83 0.28 2.57
CA THR A 242 13.17 0.78 2.92
C THR A 242 14.18 0.44 1.82
N LEU A 243 14.16 -0.80 1.34
CA LEU A 243 15.05 -1.25 0.28
C LEU A 243 14.84 -0.47 -1.04
N ARG A 244 13.59 -0.24 -1.45
CA ARG A 244 13.27 0.60 -2.63
C ARG A 244 13.82 2.02 -2.49
N LYS A 245 13.67 2.63 -1.32
CA LYS A 245 14.18 3.99 -1.05
C LYS A 245 15.71 4.04 -1.12
N GLN A 246 16.37 3.08 -0.46
CA GLN A 246 17.83 3.00 -0.41
C GLN A 246 18.43 2.76 -1.79
N ILE A 247 17.88 1.79 -2.55
CA ILE A 247 18.33 1.53 -3.93
C ILE A 247 18.13 2.77 -4.80
N SER A 248 16.96 3.41 -4.74
CA SER A 248 16.67 4.61 -5.53
C SER A 248 17.61 5.75 -5.19
N SER A 249 17.94 5.96 -3.92
CA SER A 249 18.84 7.05 -3.48
C SER A 249 20.26 6.89 -4.02
N VAL A 250 20.77 5.67 -4.09
CA VAL A 250 22.10 5.37 -4.66
C VAL A 250 22.06 5.41 -6.18
N LEU A 251 21.04 4.80 -6.78
CA LEU A 251 20.88 4.75 -8.24
C LEU A 251 20.85 6.16 -8.86
N TYR A 252 20.27 7.13 -8.18
CA TYR A 252 20.19 8.52 -8.65
C TYR A 252 21.54 9.23 -8.69
N ARG A 253 22.55 8.73 -7.95
CA ARG A 253 23.87 9.38 -7.76
C ARG A 253 25.03 8.61 -8.38
N THR A 254 24.75 7.51 -9.07
CA THR A 254 25.76 6.61 -9.65
C THR A 254 25.66 6.58 -11.17
N THR A 255 26.78 6.32 -11.82
CA THR A 255 26.91 6.31 -13.29
C THR A 255 27.39 4.98 -13.83
N SER A 256 27.91 4.09 -12.96
CA SER A 256 28.31 2.73 -13.33
C SER A 256 27.70 1.70 -12.40
N PHE A 257 27.59 0.45 -12.87
CA PHE A 257 27.01 -0.64 -12.07
C PHE A 257 27.92 -1.02 -10.88
N GLU A 258 29.23 -0.95 -11.04
CA GLU A 258 30.20 -1.20 -9.98
C GLU A 258 30.04 -0.17 -8.86
N ASP A 259 30.08 1.12 -9.20
CA ASP A 259 29.88 2.22 -8.24
C ASP A 259 28.52 2.13 -7.53
N PHE A 260 27.47 1.72 -8.26
CA PHE A 260 26.15 1.48 -7.70
C PHE A 260 26.17 0.34 -6.67
N SER A 261 26.76 -0.79 -7.00
CA SER A 261 26.85 -1.96 -6.11
C SER A 261 27.69 -1.65 -4.87
N ASP A 262 28.85 -1.01 -5.05
CA ASP A 262 29.76 -0.65 -3.96
C ASP A 262 29.15 0.36 -3.00
N LYS A 263 28.51 1.40 -3.51
CA LYS A 263 27.82 2.38 -2.67
C LYS A 263 26.63 1.80 -1.92
N LEU A 264 25.88 0.87 -2.52
CA LEU A 264 24.81 0.16 -1.81
C LEU A 264 25.35 -0.66 -0.65
N MET A 265 26.49 -1.34 -0.86
CA MET A 265 27.14 -2.09 0.21
C MET A 265 27.72 -1.16 1.29
N GLN A 266 28.44 -0.11 0.91
CA GLN A 266 29.09 0.80 1.86
C GLN A 266 28.09 1.61 2.70
N GLN A 267 27.05 2.15 2.05
CA GLN A 267 26.11 3.06 2.74
C GLN A 267 25.02 2.33 3.52
N TYR A 268 24.55 1.18 3.02
CA TYR A 268 23.38 0.50 3.56
C TYR A 268 23.58 -1.00 3.86
N GLY A 269 24.75 -1.56 3.59
CA GLY A 269 25.03 -2.99 3.75
C GLY A 269 24.17 -3.86 2.82
N ILE A 270 23.79 -3.34 1.64
CA ILE A 270 22.96 -4.06 0.68
C ILE A 270 23.86 -4.73 -0.36
N ALA A 271 23.85 -6.06 -0.38
CA ALA A 271 24.52 -6.84 -1.41
C ALA A 271 23.63 -6.97 -2.66
N VAL A 272 24.23 -6.74 -3.83
CA VAL A 272 23.58 -6.93 -5.13
C VAL A 272 24.11 -8.21 -5.76
N LYS A 273 23.21 -9.07 -6.24
CA LYS A 273 23.55 -10.30 -6.95
C LYS A 273 22.86 -10.35 -8.30
N GLU A 274 23.61 -10.62 -9.33
CA GLU A 274 23.07 -10.98 -10.64
C GLU A 274 23.01 -12.48 -10.81
N SER A 275 21.89 -12.99 -11.30
CA SER A 275 21.71 -14.40 -11.66
C SER A 275 20.73 -14.52 -12.82
N ARG A 276 21.14 -15.20 -13.88
CA ARG A 276 20.33 -15.41 -15.10
C ARG A 276 19.76 -14.10 -15.68
N GLY A 277 20.58 -13.04 -15.71
CA GLY A 277 20.18 -11.73 -16.22
C GLY A 277 19.22 -10.94 -15.33
N GLN A 278 18.98 -11.39 -14.09
CA GLN A 278 18.11 -10.71 -13.14
C GLN A 278 18.87 -10.27 -11.89
N LEU A 279 18.54 -9.07 -11.38
CA LEU A 279 19.09 -8.57 -10.13
C LEU A 279 18.31 -9.07 -8.92
N SER A 280 19.05 -9.23 -7.83
CA SER A 280 18.50 -9.55 -6.52
C SER A 280 19.28 -8.78 -5.45
N TYR A 281 18.60 -8.34 -4.41
CA TYR A 281 19.14 -7.48 -3.36
C TYR A 281 19.00 -8.16 -2.00
N LEU A 282 20.07 -8.11 -1.21
CA LEU A 282 20.08 -8.62 0.16
C LEU A 282 20.30 -7.45 1.11
N SER A 283 19.29 -7.10 1.89
CA SER A 283 19.40 -6.06 2.91
C SER A 283 19.99 -6.60 4.21
N THR A 284 20.59 -5.73 5.00
CA THR A 284 21.13 -6.04 6.33
C THR A 284 20.07 -6.77 7.20
N GLY A 285 20.48 -7.81 7.93
CA GLY A 285 19.60 -8.59 8.78
C GLY A 285 18.75 -9.65 8.08
N ARG A 286 18.90 -9.84 6.76
CA ARG A 286 18.23 -10.92 6.01
C ARG A 286 19.21 -11.98 5.54
N THR A 287 18.72 -13.20 5.44
CA THR A 287 19.48 -14.35 4.89
C THR A 287 19.12 -14.67 3.43
N LYS A 288 18.00 -14.13 2.93
CA LYS A 288 17.49 -14.44 1.58
C LYS A 288 17.41 -13.19 0.73
N PHE A 289 17.92 -13.28 -0.51
CA PHE A 289 17.82 -12.24 -1.51
C PHE A 289 16.38 -11.98 -1.93
N ILE A 290 16.04 -10.71 -2.15
CA ILE A 290 14.77 -10.25 -2.75
C ILE A 290 15.03 -9.99 -4.23
N ARG A 291 14.33 -10.68 -5.13
CA ARG A 291 14.45 -10.46 -6.57
C ARG A 291 13.89 -9.09 -6.95
N ALA A 292 14.54 -8.41 -7.88
CA ALA A 292 14.14 -7.09 -8.39
C ALA A 292 12.66 -7.03 -8.80
N LYS A 293 12.14 -8.05 -9.48
CA LYS A 293 10.73 -8.15 -9.88
C LYS A 293 9.71 -8.02 -8.73
N HIS A 294 10.13 -8.29 -7.48
CA HIS A 294 9.27 -8.12 -6.30
C HIS A 294 9.37 -6.73 -5.67
N LEU A 295 10.26 -5.89 -6.17
CA LEU A 295 10.40 -4.49 -5.78
C LEU A 295 9.71 -3.55 -6.77
N GLY A 296 9.70 -3.91 -8.05
CA GLY A 296 9.09 -3.16 -9.15
C GLY A 296 10.03 -3.09 -10.37
N ASP A 297 9.47 -2.70 -11.51
CA ASP A 297 10.18 -2.74 -12.80
C ASP A 297 11.39 -1.78 -12.85
N LYS A 298 11.38 -0.71 -12.04
CA LYS A 298 12.51 0.23 -11.91
C LYS A 298 13.80 -0.39 -11.36
N PHE A 299 13.70 -1.53 -10.69
CA PHE A 299 14.81 -2.20 -10.01
C PHE A 299 15.35 -3.39 -10.80
N ASP A 300 14.76 -3.69 -11.96
CA ASP A 300 15.23 -4.73 -12.87
C ASP A 300 16.55 -4.29 -13.54
N LYS A 301 17.37 -5.27 -13.98
CA LYS A 301 18.69 -5.01 -14.57
C LYS A 301 18.63 -3.99 -15.70
N ALA A 302 17.69 -4.15 -16.63
CA ALA A 302 17.56 -3.26 -17.78
C ALA A 302 17.25 -1.81 -17.36
N ALA A 303 16.32 -1.61 -16.41
CA ALA A 303 15.94 -0.29 -15.91
C ALA A 303 17.09 0.36 -15.10
N VAL A 304 17.80 -0.43 -14.30
CA VAL A 304 18.97 0.05 -13.54
C VAL A 304 20.06 0.51 -14.51
N LEU A 305 20.45 -0.33 -15.47
CA LEU A 305 21.49 0.03 -16.46
C LEU A 305 21.10 1.25 -17.30
N ALA A 306 19.85 1.34 -17.76
CA ALA A 306 19.35 2.50 -18.49
C ALA A 306 19.43 3.79 -17.64
N THR A 307 19.13 3.69 -16.34
CA THR A 307 19.21 4.85 -15.43
C THR A 307 20.67 5.26 -15.20
N LEU A 308 21.58 4.31 -15.02
CA LEU A 308 23.00 4.58 -14.86
C LEU A 308 23.59 5.22 -16.13
N GLN A 309 23.23 4.72 -17.31
CA GLN A 309 23.63 5.30 -18.57
C GLN A 309 23.10 6.74 -18.74
N ALA A 310 21.82 6.96 -18.45
CA ALA A 310 21.23 8.30 -18.47
C ALA A 310 21.89 9.26 -17.46
N ASN A 311 22.35 8.74 -16.32
CA ASN A 311 23.11 9.53 -15.35
C ASN A 311 24.53 9.88 -15.87
N ALA A 312 25.20 8.93 -16.56
CA ALA A 312 26.52 9.16 -17.16
C ALA A 312 26.46 10.19 -18.31
N GLU A 313 25.38 10.17 -19.09
CA GLU A 313 25.13 11.11 -20.18
C GLU A 313 24.65 12.49 -19.70
N ARG A 314 24.23 12.61 -18.43
CA ARG A 314 23.88 13.90 -17.83
C ARG A 314 25.11 14.77 -17.76
N LYS A 315 25.21 15.72 -18.68
CA LYS A 315 26.15 16.85 -18.53
C LYS A 315 25.91 17.50 -17.17
N PRO A 316 26.96 17.84 -16.38
CA PRO A 316 26.76 18.56 -15.14
C PRO A 316 25.92 19.78 -15.45
N LYS A 317 24.70 19.86 -14.87
CA LYS A 317 23.95 21.09 -14.90
C LYS A 317 24.84 22.11 -14.22
N VAL A 318 25.41 23.03 -15.01
CA VAL A 318 25.87 24.29 -14.48
C VAL A 318 24.71 24.79 -13.64
N GLN A 319 24.94 24.95 -12.34
CA GLN A 319 23.94 25.53 -11.46
C GLN A 319 23.76 26.98 -11.91
N SER A 320 22.91 27.18 -12.93
CA SER A 320 22.33 28.48 -13.14
C SER A 320 21.50 28.76 -11.89
N LYS A 321 21.76 29.86 -11.22
CA LYS A 321 20.91 30.36 -10.13
C LYS A 321 19.46 30.20 -10.60
N PRO A 322 18.54 29.66 -9.77
CA PRO A 322 17.15 29.44 -10.17
C PRO A 322 16.52 30.79 -10.48
N THR A 323 16.48 31.14 -11.74
CA THR A 323 15.67 32.24 -12.21
C THR A 323 14.20 31.83 -12.08
N ASN A 324 13.30 32.75 -11.76
CA ASN A 324 11.85 32.47 -11.67
C ASN A 324 11.27 31.84 -12.95
N LEU A 325 11.94 32.01 -14.09
CA LEU A 325 11.69 31.31 -15.35
C LEU A 325 11.86 29.78 -15.26
N ALA A 326 12.68 29.28 -14.32
CA ALA A 326 12.84 27.84 -14.11
C ALA A 326 11.56 27.15 -13.56
N LYS A 327 10.58 27.90 -13.07
CA LYS A 327 9.28 27.38 -12.65
C LYS A 327 8.29 27.20 -13.81
N LEU A 328 8.56 27.80 -14.97
CA LEU A 328 7.75 27.62 -16.16
C LEU A 328 8.04 26.26 -16.79
N ILE A 329 7.00 25.63 -17.31
CA ILE A 329 7.12 24.35 -18.00
C ILE A 329 7.74 24.59 -19.36
N ASP A 330 8.88 23.96 -19.65
CA ASP A 330 9.43 23.90 -21.00
C ASP A 330 8.57 22.97 -21.86
N ILE A 331 7.67 23.59 -22.62
CA ILE A 331 6.67 22.89 -23.43
C ILE A 331 7.35 22.09 -24.54
N GLN A 332 8.41 22.64 -25.15
CA GLN A 332 9.11 21.97 -26.24
C GLN A 332 9.84 20.70 -25.76
N ALA A 333 10.55 20.80 -24.64
CA ALA A 333 11.17 19.65 -24.01
C ALA A 333 10.15 18.57 -23.64
N LYS A 334 8.95 18.97 -23.18
CA LYS A 334 7.91 18.02 -22.81
C LYS A 334 7.21 17.37 -24.01
N LEU A 335 7.09 18.04 -25.12
CA LEU A 335 6.59 17.47 -26.38
C LEU A 335 7.58 16.44 -26.95
N THR A 336 8.88 16.68 -26.87
CA THR A 336 9.90 15.71 -27.27
C THR A 336 9.94 14.47 -26.37
N GLU A 337 9.48 14.59 -25.10
CA GLU A 337 9.27 13.46 -24.20
C GLU A 337 8.00 12.63 -24.52
N GLY A 338 7.27 12.96 -25.59
CA GLY A 338 6.05 12.25 -26.03
C GLY A 338 4.77 12.68 -25.32
N LYS A 339 4.74 13.86 -24.72
CA LYS A 339 3.49 14.44 -24.16
C LYS A 339 2.60 14.94 -25.28
N GLY A 340 1.32 14.59 -25.21
CA GLY A 340 0.34 14.93 -26.24
C GLY A 340 -0.20 16.37 -26.16
N ILE A 341 -1.02 16.74 -27.15
CA ILE A 341 -1.64 18.08 -27.32
C ILE A 341 -2.39 18.54 -26.07
N GLY A 342 -3.07 17.63 -25.36
CA GLY A 342 -3.75 17.96 -24.09
C GLY A 342 -2.81 18.48 -23.03
N TYR A 343 -1.62 17.90 -22.91
CA TYR A 343 -0.58 18.37 -22.00
C TYR A 343 -0.04 19.75 -22.43
N GLU A 344 0.17 19.96 -23.71
CA GLU A 344 0.61 21.24 -24.27
C GLU A 344 -0.36 22.38 -23.91
N CYS A 345 -1.66 22.15 -24.16
CA CYS A 345 -2.70 23.15 -23.82
C CYS A 345 -2.73 23.44 -22.29
N TRP A 346 -2.60 22.43 -21.47
CA TRP A 346 -2.53 22.59 -20.02
C TRP A 346 -1.28 23.36 -19.61
N ALA A 347 -0.10 23.01 -20.14
CA ALA A 347 1.16 23.65 -19.82
C ALA A 347 1.18 25.13 -20.26
N LYS A 348 0.58 25.48 -21.40
CA LYS A 348 0.40 26.87 -21.84
C LYS A 348 -0.45 27.67 -20.85
N LYS A 349 -1.59 27.11 -20.42
CA LYS A 349 -2.45 27.74 -19.41
C LYS A 349 -1.74 27.91 -18.06
N PHE A 350 -1.00 26.87 -17.63
CA PHE A 350 -0.21 26.90 -16.40
C PHE A 350 0.85 28.00 -16.44
N ASN A 351 1.64 28.05 -17.51
CA ASN A 351 2.67 29.06 -17.70
C ASN A 351 2.08 30.50 -17.74
N LEU A 352 0.97 30.67 -18.46
CA LEU A 352 0.28 31.96 -18.52
C LEU A 352 -0.19 32.41 -17.14
N LYS A 353 -0.78 31.48 -16.36
CA LYS A 353 -1.21 31.78 -14.98
C LYS A 353 -0.03 32.12 -14.08
N ALA A 354 1.06 31.38 -14.17
CA ALA A 354 2.27 31.65 -13.38
C ALA A 354 2.90 32.98 -13.73
N MET A 355 2.97 33.34 -15.03
CA MET A 355 3.46 34.65 -15.48
C MET A 355 2.56 35.79 -15.00
N SER A 356 1.25 35.61 -15.09
CA SER A 356 0.29 36.64 -14.60
C SER A 356 0.44 36.85 -13.09
N GLN A 357 0.58 35.79 -12.31
CA GLN A 357 0.81 35.89 -10.86
C GLN A 357 2.13 36.62 -10.53
N THR A 358 3.19 36.34 -11.31
CA THR A 358 4.47 37.05 -11.17
C THR A 358 4.33 38.53 -11.46
N LEU A 359 3.63 38.90 -12.53
CA LEU A 359 3.40 40.32 -12.88
C LEU A 359 2.58 41.04 -11.80
N ILE A 360 1.53 40.41 -11.29
CA ILE A 360 0.72 40.95 -10.19
C ILE A 360 1.61 41.18 -8.95
N LEU A 361 2.45 40.19 -8.59
CA LEU A 361 3.37 40.34 -7.45
C LEU A 361 4.36 41.47 -7.63
N LEU A 362 4.92 41.64 -8.84
CA LEU A 362 5.84 42.73 -9.15
C LEU A 362 5.14 44.09 -9.00
N GLN A 363 3.90 44.21 -9.49
CA GLN A 363 3.09 45.41 -9.35
C GLN A 363 2.69 45.70 -7.88
N GLU A 364 2.25 44.68 -7.14
CA GLU A 364 1.88 44.83 -5.72
C GLU A 364 3.04 45.22 -4.81
N LYS A 365 4.27 44.90 -5.21
CA LYS A 365 5.51 45.16 -4.44
C LYS A 365 6.34 46.31 -5.00
N ASP A 366 5.83 47.03 -6.01
CA ASP A 366 6.50 48.16 -6.70
C ASP A 366 7.92 47.79 -7.19
N LEU A 367 8.09 46.53 -7.67
CA LEU A 367 9.35 46.05 -8.19
C LEU A 367 9.44 46.34 -9.68
N LEU A 368 9.91 47.55 -10.02
CA LEU A 368 9.88 48.05 -11.39
C LEU A 368 11.12 47.72 -12.21
N ASN A 369 12.22 47.40 -11.55
CA ASN A 369 13.51 47.08 -12.19
C ASN A 369 14.25 45.96 -11.46
N GLU A 370 15.38 45.54 -12.02
CA GLU A 370 16.20 44.45 -11.47
C GLU A 370 16.85 44.80 -10.13
N ASP A 371 17.19 46.08 -9.92
CA ASP A 371 17.80 46.53 -8.67
C ASP A 371 16.80 46.48 -7.51
N ASP A 372 15.56 46.91 -7.72
CA ASP A 372 14.49 46.78 -6.72
C ASP A 372 14.25 45.31 -6.34
N LEU A 373 14.27 44.44 -7.33
CA LEU A 373 14.11 43.00 -7.10
C LEU A 373 15.29 42.40 -6.30
N ASN A 374 16.52 42.76 -6.65
CA ASN A 374 17.71 42.32 -5.95
C ASN A 374 17.75 42.84 -4.51
N GLN A 375 17.39 44.10 -4.29
CA GLN A 375 17.29 44.66 -2.95
C GLN A 375 16.24 43.91 -2.11
N ARG A 376 15.08 43.63 -2.71
CA ARG A 376 14.02 42.88 -2.02
C ARG A 376 14.41 41.43 -1.70
N ILE A 377 15.16 40.79 -2.57
CA ILE A 377 15.73 39.48 -2.32
C ILE A 377 16.67 39.52 -1.11
N ALA A 378 17.60 40.49 -1.06
CA ALA A 378 18.54 40.60 0.05
C ALA A 378 17.82 40.88 1.40
N GLU A 379 16.78 41.73 1.39
CA GLU A 379 15.96 41.95 2.57
C GLU A 379 15.24 40.69 3.06
N LEU A 380 14.70 39.88 2.13
CA LEU A 380 14.00 38.62 2.47
C LEU A 380 14.97 37.55 2.93
N GLU A 381 16.15 37.47 2.34
CA GLU A 381 17.22 36.57 2.78
C GLU A 381 17.66 36.89 4.21
N THR A 382 17.86 38.19 4.52
CA THR A 382 18.16 38.63 5.89
C THR A 382 17.06 38.21 6.86
N LYS A 383 15.82 38.53 6.58
CA LYS A 383 14.67 38.11 7.40
C LYS A 383 14.53 36.61 7.56
N TYR A 384 14.82 35.86 6.50
CA TYR A 384 14.85 34.40 6.56
C TYR A 384 15.91 33.86 7.51
N HIS A 385 17.14 34.42 7.43
CA HIS A 385 18.24 34.03 8.32
C HIS A 385 17.96 34.39 9.76
N ASP A 386 17.41 35.57 10.04
CA ASP A 386 17.02 36.00 11.36
C ASP A 386 15.93 35.07 11.94
N SER A 387 14.91 34.76 11.13
CA SER A 387 13.85 33.84 11.54
C SER A 387 14.38 32.41 11.80
N LEU A 388 15.32 31.97 10.98
CA LEU A 388 15.96 30.67 11.15
C LEU A 388 16.80 30.60 12.44
N ALA A 389 17.49 31.71 12.80
CA ALA A 389 18.23 31.83 14.04
C ALA A 389 17.29 31.74 15.26
N VAL A 390 16.16 32.45 15.21
CA VAL A 390 15.11 32.38 16.25
C VAL A 390 14.55 30.95 16.39
N VAL A 391 14.26 30.27 15.28
CA VAL A 391 13.77 28.87 15.31
C VAL A 391 14.80 27.97 15.97
N LYS A 392 16.09 28.07 15.61
CA LYS A 392 17.17 27.27 16.22
C LYS A 392 17.32 27.53 17.73
N ASP A 393 17.21 28.79 18.16
CA ASP A 393 17.21 29.15 19.58
C ASP A 393 16.03 28.50 20.32
N LEU A 394 14.83 28.62 19.75
CA LEU A 394 13.62 28.02 20.31
C LEU A 394 13.72 26.48 20.40
N GLU A 395 14.24 25.84 19.37
CA GLU A 395 14.51 24.39 19.39
C GLU A 395 15.49 24.01 20.49
N GLY A 396 16.57 24.77 20.66
CA GLY A 396 17.53 24.60 21.75
C GLY A 396 16.89 24.73 23.12
N ARG A 397 16.08 25.77 23.33
CA ARG A 397 15.32 25.99 24.58
C ARG A 397 14.29 24.92 24.85
N MET A 398 13.60 24.43 23.78
CA MET A 398 12.67 23.32 23.92
C MET A 398 13.37 22.02 24.32
N LYS A 399 14.56 21.75 23.76
CA LYS A 399 15.39 20.60 24.14
C LYS A 399 15.82 20.69 25.65
N ALA A 400 16.37 21.82 26.04
CA ALA A 400 16.78 22.05 27.44
C ALA A 400 15.58 21.93 28.41
N ASN A 401 14.43 22.49 28.02
CA ASN A 401 13.22 22.41 28.85
C ASN A 401 12.71 20.97 28.98
N LYS A 402 12.84 20.17 27.93
CA LYS A 402 12.49 18.74 27.93
C LYS A 402 13.39 17.95 28.87
N GLU A 403 14.69 18.23 28.84
CA GLU A 403 15.67 17.60 29.71
C GLU A 403 15.40 18.00 31.19
N LEU A 404 15.19 19.28 31.45
CA LEU A 404 14.82 19.78 32.80
C LEU A 404 13.54 19.10 33.30
N ARG A 405 12.49 19.02 32.48
CA ARG A 405 11.24 18.35 32.87
C ARG A 405 11.46 16.87 33.21
N TYR A 406 12.32 16.19 32.47
CA TYR A 406 12.68 14.80 32.74
C TYR A 406 13.32 14.68 34.12
N HIS A 407 14.32 15.53 34.44
CA HIS A 407 15.01 15.51 35.74
C HIS A 407 14.09 15.91 36.89
N VAL A 408 13.25 16.92 36.72
CA VAL A 408 12.25 17.31 37.73
C VAL A 408 11.28 16.16 38.03
N THR A 409 10.81 15.46 36.98
CA THR A 409 9.92 14.32 37.18
C THR A 409 10.61 13.15 37.85
N ALA A 410 11.83 12.82 37.44
CA ALA A 410 12.64 11.77 38.07
C ALA A 410 12.93 12.08 39.56
N TYR A 411 13.28 13.31 39.85
CA TYR A 411 13.49 13.79 41.22
C TYR A 411 12.20 13.66 42.05
N ALA A 412 11.08 14.14 41.55
CA ALA A 412 9.80 14.11 42.29
C ALA A 412 9.36 12.66 42.59
N ASN A 413 9.47 11.77 41.57
CA ASN A 413 9.06 10.38 41.72
C ASN A 413 9.94 9.59 42.74
N ALA A 414 11.23 9.84 42.75
CA ALA A 414 12.15 9.10 43.60
C ALA A 414 12.44 9.78 44.95
N LYS A 415 11.91 10.98 45.21
CA LYS A 415 12.13 11.75 46.44
C LYS A 415 11.72 10.99 47.72
N SER A 416 10.58 10.32 47.70
CA SER A 416 10.08 9.54 48.83
C SER A 416 11.01 8.37 49.16
N VAL A 417 11.49 7.66 48.14
CA VAL A 417 12.45 6.53 48.29
C VAL A 417 13.77 7.01 48.84
N ALA A 418 14.27 8.16 48.36
CA ALA A 418 15.49 8.76 48.88
C ALA A 418 15.36 9.23 50.36
N GLN A 419 14.16 9.66 50.78
CA GLN A 419 13.88 9.97 52.18
C GLN A 419 13.82 8.71 53.06
N GLN A 420 13.19 7.65 52.57
CA GLN A 420 13.13 6.37 53.29
C GLN A 420 14.50 5.72 53.49
N LEU A 421 15.42 5.89 52.53
CA LEU A 421 16.80 5.43 52.67
C LEU A 421 17.49 6.01 53.96
N LYS A 422 17.22 7.26 54.31
CA LYS A 422 17.80 7.92 55.50
C LYS A 422 17.35 7.30 56.83
N THR A 423 16.19 6.65 56.82
CA THR A 423 15.57 6.06 58.01
C THR A 423 15.56 4.53 57.96
N ALA A 424 16.15 3.93 56.94
CA ALA A 424 16.14 2.48 56.74
C ALA A 424 17.01 1.76 57.77
N LYS A 425 16.48 0.72 58.40
CA LYS A 425 17.22 -0.14 59.38
C LYS A 425 18.39 -0.91 58.76
N ARG A 426 18.33 -1.18 57.43
CA ARG A 426 19.39 -1.86 56.65
C ARG A 426 19.63 -1.07 55.36
N PRO A 427 20.40 0.03 55.38
CA PRO A 427 20.55 0.92 54.24
C PRO A 427 21.10 0.24 52.99
N ALA A 428 22.07 -0.65 53.11
CA ALA A 428 22.67 -1.34 51.95
C ALA A 428 21.69 -2.25 51.19
N VAL A 429 20.83 -2.97 51.92
CA VAL A 429 19.80 -3.84 51.31
C VAL A 429 18.71 -2.99 50.66
N PHE A 430 18.30 -1.91 51.28
CA PHE A 430 17.32 -0.98 50.73
C PHE A 430 17.86 -0.29 49.44
N GLU A 431 19.12 0.10 49.46
CA GLU A 431 19.77 0.71 48.29
C GLU A 431 19.87 -0.24 47.13
N GLU A 432 20.14 -1.51 47.36
CA GLU A 432 20.15 -2.53 46.27
C GLU A 432 18.75 -2.78 45.72
N GLN A 433 17.73 -2.86 46.59
CA GLN A 433 16.32 -3.04 46.15
C GLN A 433 15.79 -1.87 45.32
N HIS A 434 16.21 -0.64 45.63
CA HIS A 434 15.76 0.60 44.99
C HIS A 434 16.86 1.27 44.17
N ARG A 435 17.83 0.51 43.69
CA ARG A 435 19.03 1.00 42.98
C ARG A 435 18.71 1.89 41.78
N ALA A 436 17.76 1.49 40.96
CA ALA A 436 17.37 2.26 39.78
C ALA A 436 16.77 3.64 40.15
N GLU A 437 15.86 3.66 41.12
CA GLU A 437 15.19 4.88 41.58
C GLU A 437 16.17 5.85 42.25
N LEU A 438 17.06 5.33 43.12
CA LEU A 438 18.08 6.13 43.78
C LEU A 438 19.14 6.66 42.84
N THR A 439 19.51 5.89 41.81
CA THR A 439 20.42 6.35 40.74
C THR A 439 19.78 7.49 39.96
N ALA A 440 18.50 7.35 39.56
CA ALA A 440 17.76 8.39 38.88
C ALA A 440 17.60 9.66 39.73
N TYR A 441 17.35 9.51 41.06
CA TYR A 441 17.27 10.62 42.00
C TYR A 441 18.59 11.38 42.10
N ARG A 442 19.72 10.67 42.26
CA ARG A 442 21.06 11.28 42.37
C ARG A 442 21.42 12.01 41.05
N ALA A 443 21.15 11.41 39.91
CA ALA A 443 21.37 12.05 38.61
C ALA A 443 20.52 13.31 38.45
N ALA A 444 19.25 13.26 38.85
CA ALA A 444 18.33 14.39 38.77
C ALA A 444 18.63 15.49 39.80
N ALA A 445 19.19 15.16 40.92
CA ALA A 445 19.62 16.12 41.94
C ALA A 445 20.95 16.82 41.61
N ALA A 446 21.77 16.21 40.77
CA ALA A 446 23.04 16.77 40.29
C ALA A 446 22.87 17.66 39.05
N TYR A 447 21.74 17.58 38.32
CA TYR A 447 21.38 18.41 37.19
C TYR A 447 20.89 19.79 37.65
#